data_07cc127388c2e4d279f31afee0f873c2
#
_entry.id   07cc127388c2e4d279f31afee0f873c2
#
_cell.length_a   1.000
_cell.length_b   1.000
_cell.length_c   1.000
_cell.angle_alpha   90.00
_cell.angle_beta   90.00
_cell.angle_gamma   90.00
#
_symmetry.space_group_name_H-M   'P 1'
#
loop_
_entity.id
_entity.type
_entity.pdbx_description
1 polymer ?
#
loop_
_entity_poly.entity_id
_entity_poly.type
_entity_poly.pdbx_seq_one_letter_code
_entity_poly.pdbx_strand_id
1 'polypeptide(L)'
;MTIEQANQYFAALPDGFASTEQLRTAFTAPVQKVQFVGVAGTAGKTVTARLLAAILHAQGIHAGLYHAGCRPLSERICIDDAPVDEGLLALTADTLSAAEALPQDAAELAAAANCFGAAGCTLAVVELPDAGLAEALPGMPVCAVTSVGPDGVSRSVERLAALAAGVMRKDAVCVTAPEQPKAVLSELVVAAAKAECQIVV
;
A
#
# COMPACT_ATOMS: atom_id res chain seq x y z
N MET A 1 -8.06 22.73 -2.80
CA MET A 1 -8.90 22.12 -3.87
C MET A 1 -10.25 21.71 -3.34
N THR A 2 -11.28 21.50 -4.22
CA THR A 2 -12.47 20.72 -3.85
C THR A 2 -12.15 19.22 -3.93
N ILE A 3 -13.04 18.35 -3.43
CA ILE A 3 -12.82 16.90 -3.51
C ILE A 3 -12.81 16.40 -4.97
N GLU A 4 -13.65 16.98 -5.84
CA GLU A 4 -13.63 16.65 -7.27
C GLU A 4 -12.31 17.05 -7.93
N GLN A 5 -11.77 18.21 -7.58
CA GLN A 5 -10.46 18.65 -8.08
C GLN A 5 -9.33 17.75 -7.57
N ALA A 6 -9.39 17.33 -6.31
CA ALA A 6 -8.43 16.40 -5.73
C ALA A 6 -8.47 15.03 -6.46
N ASN A 7 -9.66 14.47 -6.67
CA ASN A 7 -9.81 13.21 -7.41
C ASN A 7 -9.31 13.33 -8.86
N GLN A 8 -9.60 14.47 -9.54
CA GLN A 8 -9.10 14.74 -10.89
C GLN A 8 -7.58 14.91 -10.93
N TYR A 9 -7.00 15.57 -9.92
CA TYR A 9 -5.55 15.73 -9.81
C TYR A 9 -4.85 14.36 -9.77
N PHE A 10 -5.24 13.47 -8.86
CA PHE A 10 -4.63 12.14 -8.79
C PHE A 10 -4.84 11.30 -10.04
N ALA A 11 -6.05 11.35 -10.64
CA ALA A 11 -6.36 10.61 -11.87
C ALA A 11 -5.60 11.11 -13.11
N ALA A 12 -5.11 12.35 -13.09
CA ALA A 12 -4.35 12.95 -14.19
C ALA A 12 -2.83 12.75 -14.07
N LEU A 13 -2.35 12.21 -12.95
CA LEU A 13 -0.93 11.96 -12.77
C LEU A 13 -0.43 10.86 -13.71
N PRO A 14 0.80 10.96 -14.22
CA PRO A 14 1.35 9.95 -15.12
C PRO A 14 1.66 8.65 -14.38
N ASP A 15 1.57 7.55 -15.08
CA ASP A 15 2.18 6.29 -14.65
C ASP A 15 3.71 6.46 -14.60
N GLY A 16 4.35 5.75 -13.68
CA GLY A 16 5.81 5.79 -13.57
C GLY A 16 6.34 5.17 -12.30
N PHE A 17 7.65 5.32 -12.10
CA PHE A 17 8.33 4.86 -10.89
C PHE A 17 8.78 6.08 -10.08
N ALA A 18 8.47 6.07 -8.79
CA ALA A 18 9.05 6.99 -7.82
C ALA A 18 10.24 6.32 -7.12
N SER A 19 11.28 7.09 -6.84
CA SER A 19 12.30 6.62 -5.93
C SER A 19 11.77 6.58 -4.49
N THR A 20 12.33 5.72 -3.67
CA THR A 20 12.03 5.66 -2.23
C THR A 20 12.17 7.03 -1.56
N GLU A 21 13.19 7.81 -1.96
CA GLU A 21 13.44 9.14 -1.40
C GLU A 21 12.37 10.15 -1.79
N GLN A 22 11.96 10.19 -3.06
CA GLN A 22 10.88 11.06 -3.51
C GLN A 22 9.59 10.79 -2.73
N LEU A 23 9.24 9.50 -2.54
CA LEU A 23 8.05 9.16 -1.78
C LEU A 23 8.19 9.51 -0.29
N ARG A 24 9.36 9.30 0.32
CA ARG A 24 9.62 9.69 1.71
C ARG A 24 9.50 11.19 1.95
N THR A 25 9.95 12.01 1.01
CA THR A 25 9.84 13.48 1.12
C THR A 25 8.40 13.99 1.03
N ALA A 26 7.51 13.21 0.42
CA ALA A 26 6.09 13.53 0.33
C ALA A 26 5.30 13.19 1.62
N PHE A 27 5.90 12.44 2.55
CA PHE A 27 5.25 12.11 3.83
C PHE A 27 5.35 13.25 4.83
N THR A 28 4.24 13.57 5.46
CA THR A 28 4.20 14.51 6.60
C THR A 28 4.70 13.84 7.89
N ALA A 29 5.13 14.65 8.86
CA ALA A 29 5.66 14.14 10.12
C ALA A 29 4.74 13.14 10.88
N PRO A 30 3.39 13.30 10.89
CA PRO A 30 2.50 12.34 11.54
C PRO A 30 2.56 10.92 10.98
N VAL A 31 2.91 10.75 9.70
CA VAL A 31 3.05 9.41 9.05
C VAL A 31 4.06 8.54 9.79
N GLN A 32 5.09 9.13 10.39
CA GLN A 32 6.13 8.41 11.14
C GLN A 32 5.58 7.63 12.34
N LYS A 33 4.37 7.92 12.79
CA LYS A 33 3.71 7.26 13.93
C LYS A 33 2.78 6.12 13.49
N VAL A 34 2.54 5.99 12.20
CA VAL A 34 1.65 4.96 11.63
C VAL A 34 2.44 3.69 11.37
N GLN A 35 1.95 2.55 11.84
CA GLN A 35 2.44 1.24 11.44
C GLN A 35 1.65 0.76 10.23
N PHE A 36 2.33 0.22 9.22
CA PHE A 36 1.67 -0.23 8.00
C PHE A 36 1.63 -1.75 7.90
N VAL A 37 0.57 -2.27 7.31
CA VAL A 37 0.48 -3.65 6.83
C VAL A 37 0.36 -3.61 5.32
N GLY A 38 1.42 -4.00 4.62
CA GLY A 38 1.45 -4.02 3.16
C GLY A 38 0.85 -5.29 2.59
N VAL A 39 -0.02 -5.16 1.59
CA VAL A 39 -0.63 -6.30 0.89
C VAL A 39 -0.24 -6.27 -0.57
N ALA A 40 0.48 -7.31 -1.01
CA ALA A 40 0.96 -7.49 -2.38
C ALA A 40 0.47 -8.83 -2.99
N GLY A 41 0.68 -9.03 -4.29
CA GLY A 41 0.27 -10.25 -5.01
C GLY A 41 -0.41 -9.93 -6.34
N THR A 42 -0.88 -10.93 -7.08
CA THR A 42 -1.58 -10.71 -8.34
C THR A 42 -3.10 -10.78 -8.20
N ALA A 43 -3.61 -11.57 -7.26
CA ALA A 43 -5.05 -11.73 -7.03
C ALA A 43 -5.36 -11.72 -5.52
N GLY A 44 -6.53 -11.19 -5.14
CA GLY A 44 -7.02 -11.21 -3.77
C GLY A 44 -6.55 -10.05 -2.88
N LYS A 45 -5.67 -9.17 -3.35
CA LYS A 45 -5.13 -8.04 -2.57
C LYS A 45 -6.23 -7.17 -1.93
N THR A 46 -7.13 -6.63 -2.74
CA THR A 46 -8.20 -5.74 -2.26
C THR A 46 -9.11 -6.42 -1.24
N VAL A 47 -9.48 -7.67 -1.49
CA VAL A 47 -10.33 -8.45 -0.57
C VAL A 47 -9.61 -8.67 0.75
N THR A 48 -8.33 -9.08 0.72
CA THR A 48 -7.51 -9.28 1.92
C THR A 48 -7.34 -7.98 2.71
N ALA A 49 -7.02 -6.87 2.03
CA ALA A 49 -6.85 -5.57 2.68
C ALA A 49 -8.14 -5.09 3.36
N ARG A 50 -9.27 -5.20 2.68
CA ARG A 50 -10.58 -4.80 3.22
C ARG A 50 -11.03 -5.67 4.40
N LEU A 51 -10.85 -6.99 4.30
CA LEU A 51 -11.18 -7.90 5.41
C LEU A 51 -10.32 -7.62 6.63
N LEU A 52 -9.02 -7.39 6.44
CA LEU A 52 -8.12 -7.07 7.53
C LEU A 52 -8.51 -5.74 8.19
N ALA A 53 -8.79 -4.70 7.41
CA ALA A 53 -9.24 -3.41 7.94
C ALA A 53 -10.56 -3.54 8.73
N ALA A 54 -11.52 -4.31 8.21
CA ALA A 54 -12.80 -4.57 8.91
C ALA A 54 -12.60 -5.32 10.23
N ILE A 55 -11.66 -6.29 10.28
CA ILE A 55 -11.31 -7.00 11.53
C ILE A 55 -10.70 -6.03 12.54
N LEU A 56 -9.77 -5.16 12.11
CA LEU A 56 -9.14 -4.16 12.97
C LEU A 56 -10.20 -3.20 13.55
N HIS A 57 -11.08 -2.70 12.71
CA HIS A 57 -12.20 -1.85 13.14
C HIS A 57 -13.11 -2.56 14.14
N ALA A 58 -13.48 -3.81 13.89
CA ALA A 58 -14.30 -4.62 14.81
C ALA A 58 -13.63 -4.87 16.17
N GLN A 59 -12.30 -4.79 16.24
CA GLN A 59 -11.52 -4.85 17.49
C GLN A 59 -11.35 -3.48 18.17
N GLY A 60 -11.96 -2.42 17.62
CA GLY A 60 -11.86 -1.06 18.14
C GLY A 60 -10.51 -0.39 17.87
N ILE A 61 -9.74 -0.89 16.90
CA ILE A 61 -8.47 -0.30 16.49
C ILE A 61 -8.75 0.81 15.48
N HIS A 62 -8.29 2.03 15.78
CA HIS A 62 -8.35 3.16 14.86
C HIS A 62 -7.37 2.97 13.72
N ALA A 63 -7.87 2.55 12.57
CA ALA A 63 -7.05 2.10 11.45
C ALA A 63 -7.46 2.70 10.11
N GLY A 64 -6.43 2.92 9.27
CA GLY A 64 -6.60 3.32 7.87
C GLY A 64 -6.63 2.12 6.92
N LEU A 65 -7.29 2.29 5.80
CA LEU A 65 -7.27 1.39 4.65
C LEU A 65 -7.05 2.18 3.37
N TYR A 66 -6.06 1.78 2.59
CA TYR A 66 -5.92 2.18 1.19
C TYR A 66 -5.95 0.95 0.29
N HIS A 67 -6.79 0.97 -0.74
CA HIS A 67 -6.80 -0.05 -1.76
C HIS A 67 -6.69 0.55 -3.16
N ALA A 68 -5.99 -0.15 -4.06
CA ALA A 68 -5.86 0.23 -5.45
C ALA A 68 -7.19 0.04 -6.21
N GLY A 69 -7.33 0.65 -7.38
CA GLY A 69 -8.49 0.47 -8.24
C GLY A 69 -8.82 1.70 -9.07
N CYS A 70 -9.86 1.59 -9.88
CA CYS A 70 -10.28 2.62 -10.83
C CYS A 70 -11.34 3.60 -10.27
N ARG A 71 -11.73 3.46 -8.99
CA ARG A 71 -12.65 4.42 -8.35
C ARG A 71 -11.91 5.71 -7.97
N PRO A 72 -12.63 6.81 -7.73
CA PRO A 72 -12.05 8.03 -7.17
C PRO A 72 -11.23 7.73 -5.90
N LEU A 73 -10.14 8.44 -5.69
CA LEU A 73 -9.25 8.19 -4.56
C LEU A 73 -9.99 8.36 -3.21
N SER A 74 -10.94 9.29 -3.14
CA SER A 74 -11.80 9.50 -1.97
C SER A 74 -12.62 8.28 -1.54
N GLU A 75 -12.87 7.33 -2.46
CA GLU A 75 -13.58 6.08 -2.16
C GLU A 75 -12.63 4.91 -1.83
N ARG A 76 -11.31 5.12 -2.07
CA ARG A 76 -10.27 4.09 -1.90
C ARG A 76 -9.45 4.29 -0.63
N ILE A 77 -9.56 5.44 0.00
CA ILE A 77 -8.99 5.73 1.32
C ILE A 77 -10.13 5.71 2.33
N CYS A 78 -10.02 4.83 3.33
CA CYS A 78 -11.00 4.72 4.40
C CYS A 78 -10.32 4.83 5.77
N ILE A 79 -11.04 5.36 6.74
CA ILE A 79 -10.62 5.42 8.14
C ILE A 79 -11.79 4.85 8.96
N ASP A 80 -11.52 3.82 9.77
CA ASP A 80 -12.52 3.10 10.55
C ASP A 80 -13.74 2.66 9.71
N ASP A 81 -13.44 2.04 8.55
CA ASP A 81 -14.43 1.52 7.57
C ASP A 81 -15.31 2.60 6.90
N ALA A 82 -15.04 3.89 7.14
CA ALA A 82 -15.70 5.00 6.48
C ALA A 82 -14.76 5.68 5.45
N PRO A 83 -15.29 6.21 4.33
CA PRO A 83 -14.48 7.02 3.42
C PRO A 83 -13.77 8.16 4.16
N VAL A 84 -12.57 8.51 3.69
CA VAL A 84 -11.79 9.62 4.23
C VAL A 84 -12.59 10.93 4.17
N ASP A 85 -12.41 11.79 5.18
CA ASP A 85 -12.98 13.14 5.16
C ASP A 85 -12.55 13.91 3.91
N GLU A 86 -13.52 14.48 3.19
CA GLU A 86 -13.29 15.16 1.91
C GLU A 86 -12.37 16.37 2.05
N GLY A 87 -12.52 17.13 3.15
CA GLY A 87 -11.67 18.29 3.43
C GLY A 87 -10.22 17.88 3.72
N LEU A 88 -10.03 16.76 4.43
CA LEU A 88 -8.71 16.21 4.71
C LEU A 88 -8.01 15.77 3.42
N LEU A 89 -8.71 15.04 2.53
CA LEU A 89 -8.13 14.61 1.27
C LEU A 89 -7.82 15.80 0.35
N ALA A 90 -8.72 16.80 0.28
CA ALA A 90 -8.51 18.00 -0.51
C ALA A 90 -7.29 18.80 -0.04
N LEU A 91 -7.12 18.96 1.28
CA LEU A 91 -5.93 19.63 1.86
C LEU A 91 -4.65 18.85 1.58
N THR A 92 -4.72 17.52 1.66
CA THR A 92 -3.58 16.65 1.34
C THR A 92 -3.19 16.76 -0.14
N ALA A 93 -4.18 16.81 -1.04
CA ALA A 93 -3.95 17.03 -2.47
C ALA A 93 -3.31 18.38 -2.76
N ASP A 94 -3.76 19.46 -2.10
CA ASP A 94 -3.14 20.79 -2.20
C ASP A 94 -1.66 20.74 -1.81
N THR A 95 -1.35 20.06 -0.70
CA THR A 95 0.03 19.91 -0.22
C THR A 95 0.90 19.15 -1.19
N LEU A 96 0.42 18.02 -1.72
CA LEU A 96 1.17 17.21 -2.67
C LEU A 96 1.33 17.87 -4.02
N SER A 97 0.33 18.62 -4.50
CA SER A 97 0.40 19.34 -5.78
C SER A 97 1.39 20.51 -5.77
N ALA A 98 1.71 21.03 -4.59
CA ALA A 98 2.70 22.10 -4.42
C ALA A 98 4.14 21.57 -4.30
N ALA A 99 4.31 20.26 -4.14
CA ALA A 99 5.61 19.58 -4.03
C ALA A 99 6.09 19.05 -5.40
N GLU A 100 7.19 18.33 -5.41
CA GLU A 100 7.68 17.63 -6.60
C GLU A 100 6.62 16.60 -7.07
N ALA A 101 6.33 16.59 -8.38
CA ALA A 101 5.34 15.69 -8.95
C ALA A 101 5.76 14.22 -8.80
N LEU A 102 4.89 13.43 -8.22
CA LEU A 102 5.03 11.98 -8.11
C LEU A 102 4.23 11.26 -9.21
N PRO A 103 4.64 10.08 -9.64
CA PRO A 103 3.79 9.17 -10.39
C PRO A 103 2.54 8.79 -9.61
N GLN A 104 1.47 8.42 -10.33
CA GLN A 104 0.14 8.24 -9.75
C GLN A 104 0.12 7.30 -8.53
N ASP A 105 0.65 6.08 -8.63
CA ASP A 105 0.62 5.10 -7.53
C ASP A 105 1.34 5.61 -6.28
N ALA A 106 2.48 6.31 -6.46
CA ALA A 106 3.24 6.88 -5.36
C ALA A 106 2.52 8.07 -4.73
N ALA A 107 1.91 8.95 -5.53
CA ALA A 107 1.14 10.09 -5.05
C ALA A 107 -0.11 9.65 -4.28
N GLU A 108 -0.82 8.65 -4.77
CA GLU A 108 -1.98 8.08 -4.10
C GLU A 108 -1.61 7.43 -2.76
N LEU A 109 -0.50 6.67 -2.71
CA LEU A 109 0.01 6.10 -1.46
C LEU A 109 0.44 7.20 -0.49
N ALA A 110 1.11 8.27 -0.97
CA ALA A 110 1.48 9.42 -0.14
C ALA A 110 0.24 10.12 0.42
N ALA A 111 -0.80 10.31 -0.40
CA ALA A 111 -2.06 10.90 0.05
C ALA A 111 -2.72 10.06 1.13
N ALA A 112 -2.82 8.75 0.92
CA ALA A 112 -3.38 7.84 1.92
C ALA A 112 -2.61 7.87 3.23
N ALA A 113 -1.28 7.73 3.18
CA ALA A 113 -0.43 7.78 4.37
C ALA A 113 -0.55 9.11 5.13
N ASN A 114 -0.58 10.25 4.42
CA ASN A 114 -0.74 11.57 5.02
C ASN A 114 -2.13 11.72 5.68
N CYS A 115 -3.19 11.24 5.04
CA CYS A 115 -4.54 11.23 5.63
C CYS A 115 -4.56 10.37 6.91
N PHE A 116 -3.96 9.19 6.91
CA PHE A 116 -3.90 8.33 8.09
C PHE A 116 -3.12 8.96 9.23
N GLY A 117 -1.97 9.56 8.93
CA GLY A 117 -1.18 10.29 9.93
C GLY A 117 -1.94 11.47 10.53
N ALA A 118 -2.59 12.28 9.69
CA ALA A 118 -3.36 13.45 10.12
C ALA A 118 -4.61 13.07 10.93
N ALA A 119 -5.25 11.95 10.58
CA ALA A 119 -6.39 11.41 11.34
C ALA A 119 -5.97 10.74 12.67
N GLY A 120 -4.67 10.52 12.89
CA GLY A 120 -4.17 9.89 14.12
C GLY A 120 -4.28 8.36 14.12
N CYS A 121 -4.41 7.73 12.95
CA CYS A 121 -4.37 6.28 12.85
C CYS A 121 -3.04 5.75 13.39
N THR A 122 -3.10 4.68 14.18
CA THR A 122 -1.91 3.99 14.68
C THR A 122 -1.48 2.84 13.78
N LEU A 123 -2.42 2.32 12.99
CA LEU A 123 -2.23 1.22 12.05
C LEU A 123 -2.91 1.57 10.72
N ALA A 124 -2.33 1.12 9.61
CA ALA A 124 -2.96 1.25 8.29
C ALA A 124 -2.67 0.02 7.43
N VAL A 125 -3.69 -0.47 6.76
CA VAL A 125 -3.58 -1.54 5.75
C VAL A 125 -3.49 -0.89 4.38
N VAL A 126 -2.45 -1.21 3.62
CA VAL A 126 -2.22 -0.63 2.30
C VAL A 126 -2.07 -1.72 1.24
N GLU A 127 -2.93 -1.68 0.24
CA GLU A 127 -2.74 -2.46 -0.97
C GLU A 127 -1.68 -1.79 -1.83
N LEU A 128 -0.65 -2.54 -2.20
CA LEU A 128 0.47 -2.06 -2.98
C LEU A 128 0.38 -2.57 -4.42
N PRO A 129 0.03 -1.72 -5.39
CA PRO A 129 0.07 -2.08 -6.81
C PRO A 129 1.53 -2.31 -7.26
N ASP A 130 2.45 -1.51 -6.77
CA ASP A 130 3.89 -1.75 -6.82
C ASP A 130 4.40 -2.01 -5.39
N ALA A 131 4.80 -3.26 -5.14
CA ALA A 131 5.29 -3.67 -3.82
C ALA A 131 6.61 -2.97 -3.43
N GLY A 132 7.38 -2.45 -4.39
CA GLY A 132 8.58 -1.66 -4.14
C GLY A 132 8.31 -0.36 -3.38
N LEU A 133 7.11 0.21 -3.49
CA LEU A 133 6.70 1.39 -2.74
C LEU A 133 6.70 1.16 -1.21
N ALA A 134 6.61 -0.10 -0.79
CA ALA A 134 6.70 -0.48 0.62
C ALA A 134 7.96 0.07 1.30
N GLU A 135 9.08 0.15 0.58
CA GLU A 135 10.35 0.58 1.14
C GLU A 135 10.33 2.03 1.68
N ALA A 136 9.46 2.86 1.17
CA ALA A 136 9.32 4.23 1.64
C ALA A 136 8.53 4.34 2.95
N LEU A 137 7.64 3.40 3.25
CA LEU A 137 6.79 3.45 4.44
C LEU A 137 7.63 3.33 5.73
N PRO A 138 7.37 4.17 6.76
CA PRO A 138 8.25 4.27 7.92
C PRO A 138 8.31 3.02 8.81
N GLY A 139 7.19 2.32 8.98
CA GLY A 139 7.11 1.10 9.80
C GLY A 139 6.17 0.08 9.18
N MET A 140 6.68 -1.13 8.89
CA MET A 140 5.87 -2.22 8.36
C MET A 140 6.29 -3.55 8.99
N PRO A 141 5.80 -3.82 10.22
CA PRO A 141 6.16 -5.04 10.95
C PRO A 141 5.55 -6.30 10.34
N VAL A 142 4.47 -6.15 9.57
CA VAL A 142 3.76 -7.26 8.92
C VAL A 142 3.47 -6.90 7.47
N CYS A 143 3.63 -7.87 6.59
CA CYS A 143 3.16 -7.78 5.21
C CYS A 143 2.48 -9.09 4.79
N ALA A 144 1.69 -9.03 3.73
CA ALA A 144 1.02 -10.18 3.17
C ALA A 144 1.29 -10.29 1.66
N VAL A 145 1.62 -11.49 1.21
CA VAL A 145 1.64 -11.82 -0.22
C VAL A 145 0.47 -12.77 -0.50
N THR A 146 -0.57 -12.24 -1.14
CA THR A 146 -1.73 -13.01 -1.57
C THR A 146 -1.37 -13.92 -2.74
N SER A 147 -2.34 -14.57 -3.37
CA SER A 147 -2.05 -15.46 -4.50
C SER A 147 -1.24 -14.77 -5.59
N VAL A 148 -0.19 -15.44 -6.05
CA VAL A 148 0.63 -15.03 -7.20
C VAL A 148 0.42 -16.02 -8.34
N GLY A 149 -0.12 -15.52 -9.44
CA GLY A 149 -0.41 -16.31 -10.63
C GLY A 149 -0.30 -15.44 -11.89
N PRO A 150 -0.57 -16.00 -13.08
CA PRO A 150 -0.52 -15.26 -14.34
C PRO A 150 -1.39 -13.99 -14.29
N ASP A 151 -0.83 -12.87 -14.73
CA ASP A 151 -1.50 -11.56 -14.75
C ASP A 151 -2.10 -11.19 -16.12
N GLY A 152 -2.04 -12.12 -17.09
CA GLY A 152 -2.47 -11.89 -18.47
C GLY A 152 -1.50 -11.04 -19.29
N VAL A 153 -0.41 -10.56 -18.70
CA VAL A 153 0.65 -9.78 -19.33
C VAL A 153 1.90 -10.63 -19.30
N SER A 154 2.20 -11.40 -20.28
CA SER A 154 3.38 -12.26 -20.60
C SER A 154 4.58 -12.26 -19.62
N ARG A 155 4.37 -12.11 -18.31
CA ARG A 155 5.39 -12.21 -17.28
C ARG A 155 5.44 -13.63 -16.73
N SER A 156 6.64 -14.16 -16.48
CA SER A 156 6.75 -15.44 -15.77
C SER A 156 6.25 -15.33 -14.34
N VAL A 157 5.75 -16.43 -13.80
CA VAL A 157 5.21 -16.49 -12.43
C VAL A 157 6.30 -16.18 -11.41
N GLU A 158 7.55 -16.58 -11.69
CA GLU A 158 8.72 -16.26 -10.87
C GLU A 158 8.98 -14.74 -10.82
N ARG A 159 8.86 -14.07 -11.97
CA ARG A 159 9.01 -12.62 -12.02
C ARG A 159 7.90 -11.91 -11.24
N LEU A 160 6.66 -12.38 -11.32
CA LEU A 160 5.55 -11.85 -10.53
C LEU A 160 5.75 -12.10 -9.03
N ALA A 161 6.29 -13.25 -8.65
CA ALA A 161 6.67 -13.54 -7.27
C ALA A 161 7.76 -12.60 -6.76
N ALA A 162 8.80 -12.36 -7.57
CA ALA A 162 9.86 -11.43 -7.22
C ALA A 162 9.36 -9.98 -7.05
N LEU A 163 8.42 -9.55 -7.92
CA LEU A 163 7.78 -8.24 -7.77
C LEU A 163 6.95 -8.16 -6.48
N ALA A 164 6.11 -9.16 -6.21
CA ALA A 164 5.30 -9.21 -4.99
C ALA A 164 6.15 -9.26 -3.72
N ALA A 165 7.30 -9.91 -3.76
CA ALA A 165 8.24 -9.98 -2.65
C ALA A 165 8.87 -8.62 -2.28
N GLY A 166 8.77 -7.60 -3.14
CA GLY A 166 9.19 -6.23 -2.83
C GLY A 166 8.52 -5.63 -1.59
N VAL A 167 7.42 -6.23 -1.12
CA VAL A 167 6.79 -5.84 0.14
C VAL A 167 7.57 -6.28 1.38
N MET A 168 8.46 -7.26 1.25
CA MET A 168 9.20 -7.83 2.38
C MET A 168 10.28 -6.87 2.88
N ARG A 169 10.34 -6.71 4.19
CA ARG A 169 11.25 -5.79 4.87
C ARG A 169 12.00 -6.50 5.98
N LYS A 170 13.18 -5.98 6.31
CA LYS A 170 13.97 -6.46 7.43
C LYS A 170 13.16 -6.44 8.72
N ASP A 171 13.28 -7.50 9.50
CA ASP A 171 12.61 -7.71 10.78
C ASP A 171 11.07 -7.78 10.70
N ALA A 172 10.50 -7.81 9.49
CA ALA A 172 9.06 -7.98 9.29
C ALA A 172 8.66 -9.47 9.23
N VAL A 173 7.38 -9.71 9.44
CA VAL A 173 6.74 -11.03 9.20
C VAL A 173 5.92 -10.93 7.93
N CYS A 174 6.24 -11.75 6.93
CA CYS A 174 5.47 -11.90 5.71
C CYS A 174 4.58 -13.13 5.80
N VAL A 175 3.28 -12.93 5.71
CA VAL A 175 2.30 -14.03 5.60
C VAL A 175 1.99 -14.25 4.13
N THR A 176 2.07 -15.51 3.66
CA THR A 176 1.70 -15.84 2.28
C THR A 176 0.58 -16.89 2.23
N ALA A 177 -0.14 -16.89 1.11
CA ALA A 177 -1.20 -17.88 0.89
C ALA A 177 -0.61 -19.33 0.88
N PRO A 178 -1.27 -20.30 1.53
CA PRO A 178 -0.75 -21.68 1.65
C PRO A 178 -0.73 -22.41 0.30
N GLU A 179 -1.56 -22.04 -0.65
CA GLU A 179 -1.70 -22.68 -1.96
C GLU A 179 -0.87 -22.00 -3.06
N GLN A 180 0.24 -21.38 -2.72
CA GLN A 180 1.15 -20.82 -3.72
C GLN A 180 1.75 -21.92 -4.60
N PRO A 181 1.90 -21.70 -5.92
CA PRO A 181 2.69 -22.59 -6.78
C PRO A 181 4.12 -22.76 -6.22
N LYS A 182 4.69 -23.96 -6.35
CA LYS A 182 6.04 -24.24 -5.81
C LYS A 182 7.10 -23.25 -6.28
N ALA A 183 7.06 -22.84 -7.56
CA ALA A 183 7.98 -21.84 -8.11
C ALA A 183 7.84 -20.49 -7.39
N VAL A 184 6.61 -20.04 -7.14
CA VAL A 184 6.32 -18.82 -6.38
C VAL A 184 6.87 -18.92 -4.97
N LEU A 185 6.53 -20.00 -4.26
CA LEU A 185 7.00 -20.17 -2.87
C LEU A 185 8.53 -20.19 -2.77
N SER A 186 9.21 -20.83 -3.72
CA SER A 186 10.67 -20.81 -3.78
C SER A 186 11.23 -19.40 -3.91
N GLU A 187 10.68 -18.58 -4.80
CA GLU A 187 11.09 -17.19 -4.99
C GLU A 187 10.82 -16.34 -3.73
N LEU A 188 9.64 -16.50 -3.11
CA LEU A 188 9.29 -15.79 -1.88
C LEU A 188 10.23 -16.14 -0.71
N VAL A 189 10.59 -17.42 -0.55
CA VAL A 189 11.54 -17.87 0.49
C VAL A 189 12.93 -17.26 0.26
N VAL A 190 13.42 -17.26 -0.99
CA VAL A 190 14.71 -16.64 -1.34
C VAL A 190 14.68 -15.13 -1.08
N ALA A 191 13.60 -14.46 -1.45
CA ALA A 191 13.43 -13.03 -1.20
C ALA A 191 13.35 -12.71 0.30
N ALA A 192 12.62 -13.49 1.07
CA ALA A 192 12.50 -13.34 2.52
C ALA A 192 13.88 -13.47 3.21
N ALA A 193 14.66 -14.46 2.80
CA ALA A 193 16.03 -14.63 3.31
C ALA A 193 16.94 -13.42 2.99
N LYS A 194 16.85 -12.88 1.77
CA LYS A 194 17.60 -11.69 1.37
C LYS A 194 17.16 -10.42 2.11
N ALA A 195 15.88 -10.28 2.37
CA ALA A 195 15.30 -9.14 3.09
C ALA A 195 15.44 -9.25 4.62
N GLU A 196 15.97 -10.35 5.14
CA GLU A 196 15.96 -10.67 6.58
C GLU A 196 14.52 -10.61 7.16
N CYS A 197 13.55 -11.10 6.39
CA CYS A 197 12.12 -11.14 6.72
C CYS A 197 11.72 -12.57 7.11
N GLN A 198 10.92 -12.71 8.16
CA GLN A 198 10.34 -14.03 8.50
C GLN A 198 9.18 -14.32 7.56
N ILE A 199 9.14 -15.52 6.96
CA ILE A 199 8.00 -15.95 6.13
C ILE A 199 7.16 -17.00 6.86
N VAL A 200 5.84 -16.84 6.79
CA VAL A 200 4.82 -17.74 7.34
C VAL A 200 3.87 -18.11 6.23
N VAL A 201 3.56 -19.41 6.10
CA VAL A 201 2.69 -20.00 5.07
C VAL A 201 1.40 -20.49 5.71
#